data_9e237796aaac66eb57ff556456900860
#
_entry.id   9e237796aaac66eb57ff556456900860
#
_cell.length_a   1.000
_cell.length_b   1.000
_cell.length_c   1.000
_cell.angle_alpha   90.00
_cell.angle_beta   90.00
_cell.angle_gamma   90.00
#
_symmetry.space_group_name_H-M   'P 1'
#
loop_
_entity.id
_entity.type
_entity.pdbx_description
1 polymer ?
#
loop_
_entity_poly.entity_id
_entity_poly.type
_entity_poly.pdbx_seq_one_letter_code
_entity_poly.pdbx_strand_id
1 'polypeptide(L)'
;MEFKAALFDLDGVIFNTEPQYDTFWAEMAARFRPDAPQMVREIKGTTLVSTLDAWFSGPYEKYRKELVGLLDAFEAGMDFPYIPGFEAFLETLRRQGIKTAVVTSSNRPKMENVYRSRPGFASRFGAILTSEDFRASKPDPDCYLKAAARLGVSPADCVVFEDSRTGIQSG
;
A
#
# COMPACT_ATOMS: atom_id res chain seq x y z
N MET A 1 -19.47 12.07 -14.74
CA MET A 1 -19.64 10.82 -13.98
C MET A 1 -19.51 11.18 -12.51
N GLU A 2 -20.54 10.92 -11.74
CA GLU A 2 -20.55 11.27 -10.31
C GLU A 2 -20.23 9.99 -9.53
N PHE A 3 -19.02 9.90 -8.95
CA PHE A 3 -18.64 8.77 -8.11
C PHE A 3 -19.10 8.97 -6.65
N LYS A 4 -19.32 7.88 -5.93
CA LYS A 4 -19.82 7.87 -4.53
C LYS A 4 -18.76 7.50 -3.52
N ALA A 5 -17.66 6.88 -3.97
CA ALA A 5 -16.52 6.52 -3.12
C ALA A 5 -15.18 6.74 -3.82
N ALA A 6 -14.18 7.14 -3.02
CA ALA A 6 -12.78 7.24 -3.39
C ALA A 6 -11.96 6.21 -2.59
N LEU A 7 -11.26 5.33 -3.30
CA LEU A 7 -10.46 4.26 -2.74
C LEU A 7 -8.99 4.59 -2.98
N PHE A 8 -8.21 4.76 -1.93
CA PHE A 8 -6.83 5.23 -1.99
C PHE A 8 -5.86 4.12 -1.64
N ASP A 9 -4.86 3.88 -2.48
CA ASP A 9 -3.65 3.25 -1.98
C ASP A 9 -2.98 4.15 -0.92
N LEU A 10 -2.02 3.62 -0.19
CA LEU A 10 -1.34 4.34 0.89
C LEU A 10 -0.05 4.99 0.42
N ASP A 11 0.88 4.14 -0.03
CA ASP A 11 2.23 4.52 -0.39
C ASP A 11 2.23 5.17 -1.78
N GLY A 12 2.91 6.32 -1.94
CA GLY A 12 2.89 7.04 -3.21
C GLY A 12 1.59 7.81 -3.52
N VAL A 13 0.50 7.54 -2.79
CA VAL A 13 -0.82 8.18 -2.99
C VAL A 13 -1.21 9.07 -1.81
N ILE A 14 -1.25 8.51 -0.60
CA ILE A 14 -1.52 9.28 0.63
C ILE A 14 -0.23 9.84 1.20
N PHE A 15 0.80 8.98 1.31
CA PHE A 15 2.10 9.34 1.84
C PHE A 15 3.19 9.24 0.78
N ASN A 16 4.11 10.20 0.79
CA ASN A 16 5.30 10.20 -0.07
C ASN A 16 6.40 9.29 0.53
N THR A 17 6.14 7.99 0.53
CA THR A 17 7.03 6.96 1.10
C THR A 17 7.89 6.28 0.05
N GLU A 18 7.53 6.35 -1.23
CA GLU A 18 8.21 5.69 -2.33
C GLU A 18 9.74 5.95 -2.38
N PRO A 19 10.26 7.19 -2.20
CA PRO A 19 11.70 7.42 -2.20
C PRO A 19 12.44 6.68 -1.08
N GLN A 20 11.80 6.48 0.08
CA GLN A 20 12.37 5.74 1.20
C GLN A 20 12.44 4.24 0.86
N TYR A 21 11.37 3.68 0.29
CA TYR A 21 11.33 2.30 -0.18
C TYR A 21 12.29 2.05 -1.34
N ASP A 22 12.40 2.95 -2.30
CA ASP A 22 13.33 2.82 -3.40
C ASP A 22 14.77 2.66 -2.89
N THR A 23 15.17 3.45 -1.90
CA THR A 23 16.49 3.33 -1.26
C THR A 23 16.65 1.99 -0.55
N PHE A 24 15.70 1.62 0.29
CA PHE A 24 15.75 0.36 1.03
C PHE A 24 15.82 -0.85 0.09
N TRP A 25 14.91 -0.93 -0.88
CA TRP A 25 14.86 -2.08 -1.78
C TRP A 25 16.04 -2.15 -2.74
N ALA A 26 16.63 -1.01 -3.12
CA ALA A 26 17.88 -1.00 -3.90
C ALA A 26 19.03 -1.63 -3.11
N GLU A 27 19.16 -1.32 -1.81
CA GLU A 27 20.14 -1.93 -0.92
C GLU A 27 19.90 -3.43 -0.73
N MET A 28 18.63 -3.83 -0.50
CA MET A 28 18.26 -5.23 -0.33
C MET A 28 18.48 -6.04 -1.61
N ALA A 29 18.16 -5.48 -2.76
CA ALA A 29 18.44 -6.11 -4.06
C ALA A 29 19.97 -6.30 -4.26
N ALA A 30 20.76 -5.28 -4.04
CA ALA A 30 22.22 -5.37 -4.18
C ALA A 30 22.83 -6.44 -3.23
N ARG A 31 22.29 -6.55 -2.03
CA ARG A 31 22.76 -7.49 -0.99
C ARG A 31 22.33 -8.93 -1.22
N PHE A 32 21.06 -9.16 -1.53
CA PHE A 32 20.46 -10.49 -1.54
C PHE A 32 20.14 -11.03 -2.93
N ARG A 33 19.92 -10.12 -3.89
CA ARG A 33 19.51 -10.44 -5.26
C ARG A 33 20.25 -9.62 -6.32
N PRO A 34 21.60 -9.63 -6.31
CA PRO A 34 22.39 -8.89 -7.33
C PRO A 34 22.13 -9.39 -8.75
N ASP A 35 21.57 -10.60 -8.89
CA ASP A 35 21.17 -11.22 -10.17
C ASP A 35 19.83 -10.69 -10.71
N ALA A 36 19.06 -9.94 -9.91
CA ALA A 36 17.71 -9.49 -10.24
C ALA A 36 17.47 -7.98 -9.94
N PRO A 37 18.21 -7.07 -10.56
CA PRO A 37 18.07 -5.62 -10.29
C PRO A 37 16.69 -5.06 -10.66
N GLN A 38 15.95 -5.71 -11.56
CA GLN A 38 14.58 -5.36 -11.93
C GLN A 38 13.58 -5.56 -10.79
N MET A 39 13.91 -6.37 -9.78
CA MET A 39 13.06 -6.65 -8.62
C MET A 39 12.52 -5.37 -7.98
N VAL A 40 13.37 -4.37 -7.77
CA VAL A 40 13.01 -3.10 -7.11
C VAL A 40 11.80 -2.43 -7.77
N ARG A 41 11.73 -2.49 -9.09
CA ARG A 41 10.60 -1.92 -9.86
C ARG A 41 9.36 -2.80 -9.83
N GLU A 42 9.55 -4.14 -9.83
CA GLU A 42 8.46 -5.09 -10.01
C GLU A 42 7.71 -5.41 -8.71
N ILE A 43 8.32 -5.13 -7.55
CA ILE A 43 7.67 -5.33 -6.25
C ILE A 43 6.72 -4.18 -5.83
N LYS A 44 6.76 -3.04 -6.53
CA LYS A 44 5.91 -1.89 -6.19
C LYS A 44 4.43 -2.26 -6.23
N GLY A 45 3.70 -1.90 -5.16
CA GLY A 45 2.28 -2.19 -5.01
C GLY A 45 1.94 -3.65 -4.65
N THR A 46 2.94 -4.54 -4.52
CA THR A 46 2.72 -5.94 -4.10
C THR A 46 2.80 -6.09 -2.58
N THR A 47 2.23 -7.19 -2.05
CA THR A 47 2.38 -7.51 -0.62
C THR A 47 3.78 -8.09 -0.36
N LEU A 48 4.25 -8.00 0.90
CA LEU A 48 5.51 -8.63 1.31
C LEU A 48 5.50 -10.13 1.02
N VAL A 49 4.40 -10.82 1.26
CA VAL A 49 4.27 -12.25 0.98
C VAL A 49 4.50 -12.53 -0.50
N SER A 50 3.83 -11.79 -1.39
CA SER A 50 4.01 -11.92 -2.84
C SER A 50 5.45 -11.62 -3.28
N THR A 51 6.08 -10.61 -2.69
CA THR A 51 7.49 -10.28 -2.94
C THR A 51 8.40 -11.43 -2.54
N LEU A 52 8.20 -11.98 -1.33
CA LEU A 52 9.01 -13.10 -0.83
C LEU A 52 8.85 -14.35 -1.69
N ASP A 53 7.62 -14.66 -2.11
CA ASP A 53 7.36 -15.85 -2.92
C ASP A 53 7.90 -15.72 -4.35
N ALA A 54 7.81 -14.55 -4.94
CA ALA A 54 8.34 -14.31 -6.28
C ALA A 54 9.87 -14.24 -6.34
N TRP A 55 10.51 -13.60 -5.34
CA TRP A 55 11.92 -13.23 -5.43
C TRP A 55 12.84 -13.92 -4.45
N PHE A 56 12.29 -14.48 -3.36
CA PHE A 56 13.06 -15.12 -2.29
C PHE A 56 12.65 -16.60 -2.08
N SER A 57 12.38 -17.33 -3.17
CA SER A 57 12.12 -18.77 -3.17
C SER A 57 13.40 -19.57 -3.49
N GLY A 58 13.36 -20.85 -3.23
CA GLY A 58 14.46 -21.79 -3.54
C GLY A 58 15.77 -21.39 -2.84
N PRO A 59 16.88 -21.13 -3.58
CA PRO A 59 18.18 -20.82 -2.98
C PRO A 59 18.18 -19.55 -2.11
N TYR A 60 17.23 -18.66 -2.33
CA TYR A 60 17.11 -17.37 -1.64
C TYR A 60 16.20 -17.42 -0.40
N GLU A 61 15.51 -18.51 -0.15
CA GLU A 61 14.60 -18.68 0.98
C GLU A 61 15.29 -18.45 2.34
N LYS A 62 16.56 -18.79 2.44
CA LYS A 62 17.41 -18.56 3.62
C LYS A 62 17.52 -17.10 4.06
N TYR A 63 17.26 -16.16 3.14
CA TYR A 63 17.34 -14.73 3.42
C TYR A 63 16.02 -14.10 3.89
N ARG A 64 14.88 -14.82 3.75
CA ARG A 64 13.55 -14.28 4.08
C ARG A 64 13.46 -13.71 5.49
N LYS A 65 13.94 -14.48 6.49
CA LYS A 65 13.87 -14.06 7.90
C LYS A 65 14.69 -12.78 8.16
N GLU A 66 15.89 -12.71 7.61
CA GLU A 66 16.75 -11.54 7.75
C GLU A 66 16.15 -10.32 7.05
N LEU A 67 15.66 -10.51 5.82
CA LEU A 67 15.02 -9.45 5.04
C LEU A 67 13.78 -8.88 5.74
N VAL A 68 12.92 -9.75 6.29
CA VAL A 68 11.73 -9.30 7.05
C VAL A 68 12.16 -8.47 8.26
N GLY A 69 13.16 -8.93 9.03
CA GLY A 69 13.66 -8.16 10.17
C GLY A 69 14.26 -6.81 9.79
N LEU A 70 14.94 -6.72 8.65
CA LEU A 70 15.47 -5.46 8.14
C LEU A 70 14.34 -4.51 7.67
N LEU A 71 13.31 -5.06 7.02
CA LEU A 71 12.14 -4.29 6.61
C LEU A 71 11.36 -3.75 7.82
N ASP A 72 11.13 -4.59 8.83
CA ASP A 72 10.43 -4.17 10.06
C ASP A 72 11.20 -3.04 10.77
N ALA A 73 12.54 -3.16 10.86
CA ALA A 73 13.38 -2.12 11.44
C ALA A 73 13.36 -0.82 10.62
N PHE A 74 13.39 -0.93 9.30
CA PHE A 74 13.28 0.21 8.40
C PHE A 74 11.92 0.90 8.55
N GLU A 75 10.82 0.16 8.49
CA GLU A 75 9.47 0.70 8.60
C GLU A 75 9.17 1.32 9.98
N ALA A 76 9.81 0.82 11.04
CA ALA A 76 9.70 1.42 12.38
C ALA A 76 10.32 2.83 12.46
N GLY A 77 11.29 3.14 11.62
CA GLY A 77 11.95 4.44 11.52
C GLY A 77 11.47 5.33 10.37
N MET A 78 10.49 4.89 9.58
CA MET A 78 9.99 5.65 8.43
C MET A 78 9.26 6.93 8.84
N ASP A 79 9.38 7.94 7.99
CA ASP A 79 8.50 9.09 7.98
C ASP A 79 7.31 8.89 7.05
N PHE A 80 6.18 9.48 7.41
CA PHE A 80 4.94 9.43 6.63
C PHE A 80 4.49 10.85 6.22
N PRO A 81 5.25 11.59 5.41
CA PRO A 81 4.82 12.89 4.92
C PRO A 81 3.67 12.72 3.93
N TYR A 82 2.60 13.49 4.09
CA TYR A 82 1.52 13.46 3.12
C TYR A 82 1.99 13.92 1.74
N ILE A 83 1.41 13.31 0.70
CA ILE A 83 1.48 13.87 -0.66
C ILE A 83 0.89 15.29 -0.62
N PRO A 84 1.56 16.29 -1.21
CA PRO A 84 1.08 17.67 -1.20
C PRO A 84 -0.35 17.80 -1.73
N GLY A 85 -1.22 18.42 -0.95
CA GLY A 85 -2.63 18.61 -1.31
C GLY A 85 -3.58 17.49 -0.90
N PHE A 86 -3.07 16.30 -0.49
CA PHE A 86 -3.92 15.17 -0.14
C PHE A 86 -4.94 15.50 0.95
N GLU A 87 -4.54 16.15 2.03
CA GLU A 87 -5.44 16.47 3.14
C GLU A 87 -6.56 17.41 2.73
N ALA A 88 -6.27 18.42 1.92
CA ALA A 88 -7.27 19.34 1.39
C ALA A 88 -8.24 18.64 0.43
N PHE A 89 -7.73 17.71 -0.37
CA PHE A 89 -8.54 16.87 -1.27
C PHE A 89 -9.47 15.95 -0.47
N LEU A 90 -8.95 15.26 0.54
CA LEU A 90 -9.75 14.39 1.42
C LEU A 90 -10.88 15.17 2.09
N GLU A 91 -10.59 16.36 2.60
CA GLU A 91 -11.61 17.22 3.21
C GLU A 91 -12.68 17.68 2.18
N THR A 92 -12.28 17.91 0.95
CA THR A 92 -13.22 18.25 -0.14
C THR A 92 -14.17 17.09 -0.44
N LEU A 93 -13.65 15.86 -0.54
CA LEU A 93 -14.47 14.66 -0.73
C LEU A 93 -15.46 14.48 0.43
N ARG A 94 -14.98 14.67 1.66
CA ARG A 94 -15.82 14.56 2.86
C ARG A 94 -16.97 15.56 2.86
N ARG A 95 -16.72 16.83 2.49
CA ARG A 95 -17.77 17.85 2.36
C ARG A 95 -18.79 17.54 1.27
N GLN A 96 -18.39 16.81 0.24
CA GLN A 96 -19.27 16.35 -0.83
C GLN A 96 -20.01 15.05 -0.50
N GLY A 97 -19.81 14.48 0.70
CA GLY A 97 -20.43 13.24 1.10
C GLY A 97 -19.87 11.99 0.41
N ILE A 98 -18.70 12.11 -0.25
CA ILE A 98 -18.00 10.99 -0.89
C ILE A 98 -17.39 10.12 0.20
N LYS A 99 -17.69 8.83 0.19
CA LYS A 99 -17.10 7.86 1.11
C LYS A 99 -15.64 7.61 0.72
N THR A 100 -14.79 7.34 1.71
CA THR A 100 -13.36 7.12 1.47
C THR A 100 -12.86 5.86 2.17
N ALA A 101 -11.96 5.12 1.52
CA ALA A 101 -11.24 4.02 2.13
C ALA A 101 -9.77 4.04 1.75
N VAL A 102 -8.93 3.51 2.65
CA VAL A 102 -7.55 3.15 2.36
C VAL A 102 -7.50 1.67 1.99
N VAL A 103 -6.77 1.33 0.92
CA VAL A 103 -6.61 -0.03 0.40
C VAL A 103 -5.13 -0.27 0.11
N THR A 104 -4.40 -0.76 1.10
CA THR A 104 -2.94 -0.87 1.04
C THR A 104 -2.45 -2.31 1.03
N SER A 105 -1.39 -2.58 0.28
CA SER A 105 -0.61 -3.83 0.37
C SER A 105 0.26 -3.92 1.63
N SER A 106 0.32 -2.86 2.43
CA SER A 106 1.00 -2.84 3.72
C SER A 106 0.31 -3.74 4.73
N ASN A 107 1.10 -4.32 5.63
CA ASN A 107 0.63 -5.16 6.71
C ASN A 107 0.22 -4.33 7.95
N ARG A 108 -0.41 -4.99 8.92
CA ARG A 108 -0.83 -4.34 10.18
C ARG A 108 0.32 -3.72 10.98
N PRO A 109 1.50 -4.36 11.14
CA PRO A 109 2.64 -3.76 11.85
C PRO A 109 3.05 -2.40 11.25
N LYS A 110 3.13 -2.29 9.93
CA LYS A 110 3.39 -1.00 9.29
C LYS A 110 2.27 0.01 9.56
N MET A 111 1.00 -0.41 9.49
CA MET A 111 -0.12 0.48 9.79
C MET A 111 -0.11 1.00 11.22
N GLU A 112 0.37 0.23 12.20
CA GLU A 112 0.59 0.70 13.56
C GLU A 112 1.63 1.82 13.64
N ASN A 113 2.69 1.76 12.83
CA ASN A 113 3.66 2.85 12.70
C ASN A 113 3.02 4.11 12.11
N VAL A 114 2.17 3.94 11.08
CA VAL A 114 1.37 5.05 10.51
C VAL A 114 0.49 5.69 11.59
N TYR A 115 -0.26 4.91 12.35
CA TYR A 115 -1.16 5.42 13.39
C TYR A 115 -0.41 6.14 14.51
N ARG A 116 0.77 5.65 14.86
CA ARG A 116 1.64 6.29 15.86
C ARG A 116 2.20 7.63 15.34
N SER A 117 2.65 7.66 14.09
CA SER A 117 3.19 8.87 13.45
C SER A 117 2.12 9.90 13.10
N ARG A 118 0.89 9.43 12.81
CA ARG A 118 -0.25 10.26 12.37
C ARG A 118 -1.50 9.99 13.22
N PRO A 119 -1.53 10.47 14.47
CA PRO A 119 -2.70 10.30 15.34
C PRO A 119 -3.97 10.82 14.66
N GLY A 120 -5.05 10.03 14.74
CA GLY A 120 -6.32 10.38 14.10
C GLY A 120 -6.43 10.01 12.61
N PHE A 121 -5.37 9.47 11.99
CA PHE A 121 -5.40 9.06 10.58
C PHE A 121 -6.58 8.12 10.28
N ALA A 122 -6.73 7.07 11.07
CA ALA A 122 -7.76 6.05 10.85
C ALA A 122 -9.18 6.61 10.87
N SER A 123 -9.47 7.59 11.73
CA SER A 123 -10.81 8.17 11.87
C SER A 123 -11.24 9.05 10.70
N ARG A 124 -10.32 9.31 9.77
CA ARG A 124 -10.59 10.13 8.57
C ARG A 124 -11.23 9.34 7.43
N PHE A 125 -11.24 8.00 7.53
CA PHE A 125 -11.72 7.09 6.47
C PHE A 125 -12.86 6.21 6.96
N GLY A 126 -13.76 5.86 6.06
CA GLY A 126 -14.86 4.93 6.35
C GLY A 126 -14.41 3.47 6.48
N ALA A 127 -13.27 3.14 5.85
CA ALA A 127 -12.64 1.82 5.98
C ALA A 127 -11.13 1.92 5.72
N ILE A 128 -10.37 1.01 6.33
CA ILE A 128 -8.97 0.75 6.02
C ILE A 128 -8.83 -0.76 5.83
N LEU A 129 -8.28 -1.16 4.68
CA LEU A 129 -7.97 -2.55 4.35
C LEU A 129 -6.46 -2.69 4.18
N THR A 130 -5.91 -3.69 4.84
CA THR A 130 -4.48 -4.06 4.83
C THR A 130 -4.27 -5.36 4.08
N SER A 131 -3.03 -5.77 3.87
CA SER A 131 -2.71 -7.02 3.17
C SER A 131 -3.39 -8.26 3.76
N GLU A 132 -3.74 -8.24 5.05
CA GLU A 132 -4.41 -9.35 5.74
C GLU A 132 -5.93 -9.40 5.47
N ASP A 133 -6.49 -8.37 4.87
CA ASP A 133 -7.93 -8.29 4.59
C ASP A 133 -8.29 -8.90 3.23
N PHE A 134 -7.35 -9.13 2.31
CA PHE A 134 -7.63 -9.67 0.98
C PHE A 134 -7.01 -11.05 0.76
N ARG A 135 -7.59 -11.80 -0.20
CA ARG A 135 -7.17 -13.17 -0.54
C ARG A 135 -6.02 -13.20 -1.52
N ALA A 136 -5.92 -12.19 -2.35
CA ALA A 136 -4.91 -12.07 -3.40
C ALA A 136 -4.34 -10.65 -3.43
N SER A 137 -3.03 -10.55 -3.70
CA SER A 137 -2.33 -9.28 -3.87
C SER A 137 -2.71 -8.63 -5.20
N LYS A 138 -2.62 -7.30 -5.28
CA LYS A 138 -2.65 -6.58 -6.54
C LYS A 138 -1.70 -7.25 -7.54
N PRO A 139 -2.10 -7.48 -8.81
CA PRO A 139 -3.17 -6.84 -9.54
C PRO A 139 -4.56 -7.50 -9.43
N ASP A 140 -4.80 -8.46 -8.52
CA ASP A 140 -6.13 -8.99 -8.30
C ASP A 140 -7.06 -7.90 -7.76
N PRO A 141 -8.31 -7.78 -8.24
CA PRO A 141 -9.25 -6.73 -7.82
C PRO A 141 -9.86 -6.96 -6.43
N ASP A 142 -9.60 -8.08 -5.76
CA ASP A 142 -10.24 -8.47 -4.49
C ASP A 142 -10.17 -7.38 -3.42
N CYS A 143 -9.03 -6.67 -3.32
CA CYS A 143 -8.85 -5.62 -2.33
C CYS A 143 -9.82 -4.44 -2.55
N TYR A 144 -9.97 -3.95 -3.77
CA TYR A 144 -10.85 -2.82 -4.09
C TYR A 144 -12.33 -3.21 -4.07
N LEU A 145 -12.67 -4.43 -4.52
CA LEU A 145 -14.03 -4.97 -4.41
C LEU A 145 -14.47 -5.08 -2.94
N LYS A 146 -13.58 -5.54 -2.05
CA LYS A 146 -13.86 -5.58 -0.61
C LYS A 146 -13.99 -4.20 0.01
N ALA A 147 -13.19 -3.24 -0.42
CA ALA A 147 -13.29 -1.86 0.06
C ALA A 147 -14.64 -1.25 -0.34
N ALA A 148 -15.06 -1.40 -1.60
CA ALA A 148 -16.36 -0.97 -2.07
C ALA A 148 -17.50 -1.60 -1.26
N ALA A 149 -17.43 -2.92 -1.02
CA ALA A 149 -18.40 -3.64 -0.20
C ALA A 149 -18.45 -3.13 1.25
N ARG A 150 -17.27 -2.87 1.88
CA ARG A 150 -17.20 -2.30 3.24
C ARG A 150 -17.82 -0.91 3.34
N LEU A 151 -17.72 -0.12 2.28
CA LEU A 151 -18.36 1.20 2.21
C LEU A 151 -19.84 1.12 1.82
N GLY A 152 -20.34 -0.05 1.40
CA GLY A 152 -21.71 -0.22 0.90
C GLY A 152 -21.94 0.59 -0.39
N VAL A 153 -20.97 0.56 -1.32
CA VAL A 153 -21.01 1.27 -2.61
C VAL A 153 -20.75 0.26 -3.73
N SER A 154 -21.45 0.42 -4.86
CA SER A 154 -21.17 -0.37 -6.05
C SER A 154 -19.74 -0.09 -6.55
N PRO A 155 -18.96 -1.11 -6.97
CA PRO A 155 -17.65 -0.88 -7.58
C PRO A 155 -17.69 0.11 -8.76
N ALA A 156 -18.75 0.10 -9.55
CA ALA A 156 -18.94 1.02 -10.66
C ALA A 156 -19.09 2.50 -10.24
N ASP A 157 -19.42 2.75 -8.98
CA ASP A 157 -19.54 4.09 -8.40
C ASP A 157 -18.25 4.50 -7.60
N CYS A 158 -17.18 3.72 -7.71
CA CYS A 158 -15.91 3.99 -7.03
C CYS A 158 -14.88 4.56 -8.01
N VAL A 159 -14.00 5.40 -7.49
CA VAL A 159 -12.76 5.82 -8.16
C VAL A 159 -11.58 5.35 -7.34
N VAL A 160 -10.59 4.73 -7.98
CA VAL A 160 -9.35 4.27 -7.38
C VAL A 160 -8.24 5.29 -7.63
N PHE A 161 -7.47 5.58 -6.60
CA PHE A 161 -6.26 6.40 -6.65
C PHE A 161 -5.05 5.50 -6.37
N GLU A 162 -4.17 5.37 -7.35
CA GLU A 162 -3.03 4.46 -7.36
C GLU A 162 -1.86 5.04 -8.13
N ASP A 163 -0.63 4.69 -7.70
CA ASP A 163 0.60 5.09 -8.36
C ASP A 163 1.38 3.91 -8.97
N SER A 164 1.08 2.68 -8.53
CA SER A 164 1.74 1.48 -9.01
C SER A 164 1.02 0.85 -10.22
N ARG A 165 1.79 0.20 -11.10
CA ARG A 165 1.22 -0.53 -12.24
C ARG A 165 0.28 -1.64 -11.81
N THR A 166 0.67 -2.42 -10.80
CA THR A 166 -0.15 -3.52 -10.27
C THR A 166 -1.44 -3.02 -9.64
N GLY A 167 -1.37 -1.90 -8.93
CA GLY A 167 -2.53 -1.26 -8.34
C GLY A 167 -3.50 -0.67 -9.36
N ILE A 168 -3.01 -0.01 -10.40
CA ILE A 168 -3.85 0.48 -11.51
C ILE A 168 -4.56 -0.67 -12.24
N GLN A 169 -3.92 -1.82 -12.38
CA GLN A 169 -4.55 -3.00 -12.98
C GLN A 169 -5.60 -3.65 -12.06
N SER A 170 -5.45 -3.47 -10.75
CA SER A 170 -6.38 -4.00 -9.74
C SER A 170 -7.66 -3.16 -9.63
N GLY A 171 -7.58 -1.83 -9.81
CA GLY A 171 -8.66 -0.85 -9.73
C GLY A 171 -9.44 -0.73 -11.03
#